data_66d79ca88143157cd5d40d42e8de8bd7
#
_entry.id   66d79ca88143157cd5d40d42e8de8bd7
#
_cell.length_a   1.000
_cell.length_b   1.000
_cell.length_c   1.000
_cell.angle_alpha   90.00
_cell.angle_beta   90.00
_cell.angle_gamma   90.00
#
_symmetry.space_group_name_H-M   'P 1'
#
loop_
_entity.id
_entity.type
_entity.pdbx_description
1 polymer ?
#
loop_
_entity_poly.entity_id
_entity_poly.type
_entity_poly.pdbx_seq_one_letter_code
_entity_poly.pdbx_strand_id
1 'polypeptide(L)'
;MSSEIDELAPDSTPLHAAGFLTLDAEVVLERLPTEGRFPDWLSGSLVRNGPAKFEAGNDLFNHHFDGFAMLHRFEFRNGEASYRNRFLRSRSFEYATQKGRMGYPVFAKRLDPDRQERVSEQLRKGPFRMSTRVSPWRALRANTLH
;
A
#
# COMPACT_ATOMS: atom_id res chain seq x y z
N MET A 1 26.27 0.75 -10.23
CA MET A 1 24.92 0.25 -9.88
C MET A 1 24.11 1.41 -9.32
N SER A 2 23.87 2.41 -10.15
CA SER A 2 23.12 3.65 -9.79
C SER A 2 21.89 3.89 -10.69
N SER A 3 21.40 2.89 -11.42
CA SER A 3 20.48 3.10 -12.53
C SER A 3 19.04 2.64 -12.33
N GLU A 4 18.67 2.06 -11.20
CA GLU A 4 17.31 1.53 -11.01
C GLU A 4 16.34 2.46 -10.25
N ILE A 5 16.84 3.54 -9.68
CA ILE A 5 15.97 4.48 -8.92
C ILE A 5 15.61 5.70 -9.77
N ASP A 6 16.35 5.99 -10.81
CA ASP A 6 16.14 7.16 -11.69
C ASP A 6 15.00 6.96 -12.72
N GLU A 7 14.46 5.73 -12.83
CA GLU A 7 13.44 5.36 -13.84
C GLU A 7 11.98 5.48 -13.34
N LEU A 8 11.77 6.00 -12.13
CA LEU A 8 10.43 5.99 -11.48
C LEU A 8 9.54 7.19 -11.79
N ALA A 9 10.02 8.20 -12.49
CA ALA A 9 9.17 9.26 -13.03
C ALA A 9 9.65 9.62 -14.44
N PRO A 10 8.84 9.43 -15.48
CA PRO A 10 9.17 10.04 -16.77
C PRO A 10 9.26 11.55 -16.57
N ASP A 11 10.34 12.14 -17.04
CA ASP A 11 10.76 13.54 -16.89
C ASP A 11 9.73 14.59 -17.37
N SER A 12 8.54 14.14 -17.77
CA SER A 12 7.42 14.94 -18.30
C SER A 12 6.08 14.78 -17.54
N THR A 13 6.04 13.98 -16.46
CA THR A 13 4.79 13.80 -15.71
C THR A 13 4.50 15.05 -14.87
N PRO A 14 3.38 15.76 -15.09
CA PRO A 14 3.01 16.89 -14.25
C PRO A 14 2.97 16.48 -12.77
N LEU A 15 3.49 17.32 -11.87
CA LEU A 15 3.64 17.02 -10.45
C LEU A 15 2.31 16.53 -9.79
N HIS A 16 1.17 17.08 -10.23
CA HIS A 16 -0.14 16.66 -9.74
C HIS A 16 -0.53 15.25 -10.22
N ALA A 17 -0.07 14.82 -11.39
CA ALA A 17 -0.31 13.48 -11.92
C ALA A 17 0.59 12.43 -11.28
N ALA A 18 1.77 12.82 -10.80
CA ALA A 18 2.67 11.92 -10.08
C ALA A 18 2.02 11.28 -8.84
N GLY A 19 1.08 11.99 -8.19
CA GLY A 19 0.32 11.46 -7.05
C GLY A 19 -0.67 10.34 -7.39
N PHE A 20 -0.93 10.08 -8.68
CA PHE A 20 -1.81 9.01 -9.17
C PHE A 20 -1.05 7.89 -9.88
N LEU A 21 0.27 7.90 -9.83
CA LEU A 21 1.07 6.79 -10.35
C LEU A 21 0.86 5.56 -9.49
N THR A 22 0.58 4.44 -10.16
CA THR A 22 0.43 3.15 -9.48
C THR A 22 1.79 2.57 -9.11
N LEU A 23 1.93 2.16 -7.86
CA LEU A 23 3.03 1.37 -7.36
C LEU A 23 2.53 -0.06 -7.12
N ASP A 24 2.77 -0.97 -8.05
CA ASP A 24 2.29 -2.35 -7.96
C ASP A 24 3.20 -3.27 -7.15
N ALA A 25 4.49 -2.92 -7.02
CA ALA A 25 5.48 -3.79 -6.42
C ALA A 25 5.48 -3.71 -4.88
N GLU A 26 5.41 -4.88 -4.24
CA GLU A 26 5.79 -5.04 -2.83
C GLU A 26 7.28 -5.36 -2.77
N VAL A 27 8.07 -4.51 -2.11
CA VAL A 27 9.53 -4.62 -2.05
C VAL A 27 10.03 -4.70 -0.61
N VAL A 28 11.18 -5.33 -0.44
CA VAL A 28 11.94 -5.37 0.81
C VAL A 28 13.38 -4.99 0.49
N LEU A 29 13.83 -3.88 1.04
CA LEU A 29 15.21 -3.41 0.97
C LEU A 29 15.79 -3.48 2.38
N GLU A 30 16.63 -4.46 2.64
CA GLU A 30 17.28 -4.62 3.95
C GLU A 30 18.23 -3.44 4.24
N ARG A 31 18.76 -2.81 3.20
CA ARG A 31 19.53 -1.58 3.28
C ARG A 31 19.03 -0.61 2.21
N LEU A 32 18.49 0.51 2.66
CA LEU A 32 18.05 1.59 1.78
C LEU A 32 19.30 2.42 1.38
N PRO A 33 19.57 2.63 0.09
CA PRO A 33 20.60 3.56 -0.33
C PRO A 33 20.31 4.96 0.22
N THR A 34 21.29 5.56 0.87
CA THR A 34 21.16 6.89 1.48
C THR A 34 22.39 7.73 1.16
N GLU A 35 22.19 9.02 0.95
CA GLU A 35 23.28 9.98 0.93
C GLU A 35 23.56 10.44 2.36
N GLY A 36 24.80 10.28 2.83
CA GLY A 36 25.17 10.54 4.20
C GLY A 36 24.85 9.38 5.15
N ARG A 37 24.74 9.69 6.44
CA ARG A 37 24.51 8.71 7.51
C ARG A 37 23.51 9.24 8.51
N PHE A 38 22.59 8.41 8.94
CA PHE A 38 21.70 8.72 10.06
C PHE A 38 22.48 8.72 11.38
N PRO A 39 22.13 9.58 12.33
CA PRO A 39 22.73 9.55 13.67
C PRO A 39 22.57 8.18 14.33
N ASP A 40 23.59 7.71 15.02
CA ASP A 40 23.57 6.39 15.68
C ASP A 40 22.51 6.26 16.76
N TRP A 41 22.09 7.38 17.36
CA TRP A 41 21.00 7.41 18.35
C TRP A 41 19.61 7.23 17.72
N LEU A 42 19.46 7.41 16.41
CA LEU A 42 18.18 7.24 15.72
C LEU A 42 17.90 5.75 15.56
N SER A 43 17.01 5.25 16.38
CA SER A 43 16.56 3.86 16.32
C SER A 43 15.05 3.78 16.41
N GLY A 44 14.42 3.02 15.53
CA GLY A 44 12.98 2.85 15.52
C GLY A 44 12.40 2.62 14.13
N SER A 45 11.07 2.65 14.06
CA SER A 45 10.35 2.44 12.81
C SER A 45 9.36 3.57 12.56
N LEU A 46 9.39 4.10 11.34
CA LEU A 46 8.35 4.96 10.79
C LEU A 46 7.44 4.12 9.90
N VAL A 47 6.15 4.10 10.20
CA VAL A 47 5.15 3.47 9.33
C VAL A 47 4.19 4.55 8.83
N ARG A 48 4.04 4.63 7.51
CA ARG A 48 3.05 5.49 6.88
C ARG A 48 2.09 4.66 6.03
N ASN A 49 0.87 5.13 5.91
CA ASN A 49 -0.15 4.59 5.03
C ASN A 49 -0.49 5.62 3.95
N GLY A 50 -0.67 5.16 2.71
CA GLY A 50 -1.09 6.00 1.60
C GLY A 50 -1.67 5.17 0.47
N PRO A 51 -2.38 5.81 -0.46
CA PRO A 51 -2.81 5.14 -1.68
C PRO A 51 -1.60 4.79 -2.55
N ALA A 52 -1.65 3.65 -3.22
CA ALA A 52 -0.57 3.18 -4.08
C ALA A 52 -1.05 2.61 -5.41
N LYS A 53 -2.31 2.16 -5.50
CA LYS A 53 -2.85 1.61 -6.75
C LYS A 53 -4.20 2.22 -7.06
N PHE A 54 -4.34 2.75 -8.27
CA PHE A 54 -5.48 3.57 -8.67
C PHE A 54 -6.35 2.91 -9.74
N GLU A 55 -6.19 1.60 -9.95
CA GLU A 55 -6.99 0.82 -10.89
C GLU A 55 -7.34 -0.57 -10.35
N ALA A 56 -8.41 -1.15 -10.88
CA ALA A 56 -8.83 -2.52 -10.69
C ALA A 56 -9.32 -3.09 -12.03
N GLY A 57 -8.41 -3.70 -12.80
CA GLY A 57 -8.64 -4.05 -14.19
C GLY A 57 -8.91 -2.81 -15.02
N ASN A 58 -10.08 -2.73 -15.65
CA ASN A 58 -10.48 -1.56 -16.46
C ASN A 58 -11.14 -0.44 -15.63
N ASP A 59 -11.37 -0.66 -14.35
CA ASP A 59 -11.95 0.35 -13.46
C ASP A 59 -10.84 1.28 -12.93
N LEU A 60 -10.90 2.57 -13.26
CA LEU A 60 -10.00 3.59 -12.75
C LEU A 60 -10.61 4.31 -11.54
N PHE A 61 -9.79 4.64 -10.56
CA PHE A 61 -10.16 5.51 -9.45
C PHE A 61 -9.90 6.97 -9.81
N ASN A 62 -10.89 7.82 -9.57
CA ASN A 62 -10.84 9.24 -9.96
C ASN A 62 -10.47 10.16 -8.79
N HIS A 63 -10.30 9.61 -7.61
CA HIS A 63 -9.99 10.37 -6.42
C HIS A 63 -8.82 9.73 -5.66
N HIS A 64 -7.91 10.55 -5.15
CA HIS A 64 -6.71 10.09 -4.46
C HIS A 64 -7.03 9.17 -3.27
N PHE A 65 -8.09 9.45 -2.51
CA PHE A 65 -8.49 8.63 -1.36
C PHE A 65 -9.15 7.29 -1.74
N ASP A 66 -9.45 7.09 -3.00
CA ASP A 66 -10.06 5.84 -3.49
C ASP A 66 -9.01 4.76 -3.80
N GLY A 67 -7.74 5.16 -3.95
CA GLY A 67 -6.65 4.25 -4.25
C GLY A 67 -6.47 3.16 -3.17
N PHE A 68 -6.08 1.97 -3.62
CA PHE A 68 -5.76 0.89 -2.69
C PHE A 68 -4.55 1.26 -1.84
N ALA A 69 -4.72 1.12 -0.54
CA ALA A 69 -3.74 1.54 0.44
C ALA A 69 -2.53 0.60 0.52
N MET A 70 -1.36 1.20 0.67
CA MET A 70 -0.10 0.51 0.93
C MET A 70 0.54 1.05 2.21
N LEU A 71 1.05 0.14 3.00
CA LEU A 71 1.86 0.45 4.17
C LEU A 71 3.32 0.52 3.76
N HIS A 72 3.99 1.60 4.14
CA HIS A 72 5.42 1.80 3.95
C HIS A 72 6.08 1.84 5.33
N ARG A 73 7.07 0.99 5.56
CA ARG A 73 7.85 0.96 6.79
C ARG A 73 9.30 1.27 6.50
N PHE A 74 9.80 2.28 7.20
CA PHE A 74 11.23 2.57 7.32
C PHE A 74 11.69 2.13 8.70
N GLU A 75 12.80 1.45 8.79
CA GLU A 75 13.42 1.07 10.05
C GLU A 75 14.82 1.62 10.10
N PHE A 76 15.13 2.34 11.18
CA PHE A 76 16.42 2.98 11.41
C PHE A 76 17.15 2.24 12.52
N ARG A 77 18.40 1.90 12.26
CA ARG A 77 19.27 1.25 13.26
C ARG A 77 20.73 1.45 12.86
N ASN A 78 21.57 1.80 13.85
CA ASN A 78 23.02 1.90 13.68
C ASN A 78 23.46 2.77 12.51
N GLY A 79 22.79 3.90 12.29
CA GLY A 79 23.10 4.83 11.20
C GLY A 79 22.66 4.38 9.82
N GLU A 80 21.92 3.29 9.70
CA GLU A 80 21.39 2.76 8.46
C GLU A 80 19.84 2.76 8.47
N ALA A 81 19.26 2.68 7.28
CA ALA A 81 17.83 2.52 7.11
C ALA A 81 17.52 1.29 6.25
N SER A 82 16.44 0.60 6.59
CA SER A 82 15.81 -0.39 5.73
C SER A 82 14.41 0.08 5.33
N TYR A 83 13.90 -0.45 4.24
CA TYR A 83 12.57 -0.10 3.74
C TYR A 83 11.81 -1.34 3.31
N ARG A 84 10.50 -1.35 3.58
CA ARG A 84 9.59 -2.33 3.00
C ARG A 84 8.21 -1.73 2.84
N ASN A 85 7.52 -2.18 1.81
CA ASN A 85 6.14 -1.80 1.59
C ASN A 85 5.26 -3.04 1.42
N ARG A 86 3.95 -2.85 1.65
CA ARG A 86 2.96 -3.90 1.48
C ARG A 86 1.57 -3.32 1.31
N PHE A 87 0.80 -3.86 0.38
CA PHE A 87 -0.62 -3.52 0.27
C PHE A 87 -1.40 -3.90 1.52
N LEU A 88 -2.29 -3.00 1.93
CA LEU A 88 -3.29 -3.32 2.93
C LEU A 88 -4.30 -4.31 2.32
N ARG A 89 -4.27 -5.55 2.78
CA ARG A 89 -5.15 -6.64 2.28
C ARG A 89 -6.59 -6.44 2.78
N SER A 90 -7.21 -5.32 2.36
CA SER A 90 -8.62 -5.05 2.62
C SER A 90 -9.52 -5.94 1.76
N ARG A 91 -10.78 -6.11 2.16
CA ARG A 91 -11.76 -6.85 1.34
C ARG A 91 -11.91 -6.28 -0.07
N SER A 92 -11.84 -4.95 -0.19
CA SER A 92 -11.90 -4.27 -1.48
C SER A 92 -10.69 -4.63 -2.34
N PHE A 93 -9.49 -4.61 -1.77
CA PHE A 93 -8.27 -5.01 -2.46
C PHE A 93 -8.30 -6.49 -2.87
N GLU A 94 -8.66 -7.39 -1.95
CA GLU A 94 -8.74 -8.83 -2.23
C GLU A 94 -9.76 -9.14 -3.32
N TYR A 95 -10.94 -8.50 -3.26
CA TYR A 95 -11.95 -8.63 -4.30
C TYR A 95 -11.44 -8.15 -5.67
N ALA A 96 -10.85 -6.96 -5.70
CA ALA A 96 -10.32 -6.38 -6.93
C ALA A 96 -9.23 -7.23 -7.56
N THR A 97 -8.32 -7.76 -6.73
CA THR A 97 -7.25 -8.67 -7.18
C THR A 97 -7.80 -9.98 -7.75
N GLN A 98 -8.86 -10.54 -7.13
CA GLN A 98 -9.45 -11.81 -7.59
C GLN A 98 -10.35 -11.65 -8.81
N LYS A 99 -11.07 -10.54 -8.91
CA LYS A 99 -12.11 -10.32 -9.93
C LYS A 99 -11.69 -9.39 -11.05
N GLY A 100 -10.53 -8.71 -10.93
CA GLY A 100 -10.07 -7.75 -11.92
C GLY A 100 -11.00 -6.55 -12.11
N ARG A 101 -11.73 -6.15 -11.06
CA ARG A 101 -12.67 -5.02 -11.09
C ARG A 101 -13.02 -4.54 -9.68
N MET A 102 -13.52 -3.30 -9.58
CA MET A 102 -14.04 -2.78 -8.33
C MET A 102 -15.23 -3.59 -7.83
N GLY A 103 -15.23 -3.91 -6.53
CA GLY A 103 -16.33 -4.64 -5.86
C GLY A 103 -17.11 -3.79 -4.88
N TYR A 104 -16.57 -2.65 -4.46
CA TYR A 104 -17.13 -1.81 -3.41
C TYR A 104 -17.23 -0.37 -3.88
N PRO A 105 -18.26 0.39 -3.45
CA PRO A 105 -18.32 1.83 -3.70
C PRO A 105 -17.13 2.51 -3.02
N VAL A 106 -16.61 3.55 -3.64
CA VAL A 106 -15.54 4.40 -3.13
C VAL A 106 -16.02 5.85 -3.10
N PHE A 107 -15.22 6.75 -2.57
CA PHE A 107 -15.62 8.12 -2.31
C PHE A 107 -16.11 8.86 -3.57
N ALA A 108 -15.37 8.76 -4.67
CA ALA A 108 -15.67 9.50 -5.90
C ALA A 108 -16.35 8.67 -6.99
N LYS A 109 -16.50 7.37 -6.81
CA LYS A 109 -17.11 6.49 -7.81
C LYS A 109 -18.20 5.62 -7.19
N ARG A 110 -19.43 5.85 -7.59
CA ARG A 110 -20.54 4.98 -7.26
C ARG A 110 -20.51 3.75 -8.16
N LEU A 111 -20.85 2.61 -7.60
CA LEU A 111 -21.13 1.43 -8.41
C LEU A 111 -22.49 1.61 -9.11
N ASP A 112 -22.70 0.90 -10.22
CA ASP A 112 -24.03 0.81 -10.82
C ASP A 112 -25.04 0.23 -9.78
N PRO A 113 -26.34 0.54 -9.91
CA PRO A 113 -27.36 0.15 -8.92
C PRO A 113 -27.40 -1.35 -8.61
N ASP A 114 -27.26 -2.20 -9.60
CA ASP A 114 -27.29 -3.66 -9.43
C ASP A 114 -26.06 -4.17 -8.67
N ARG A 115 -24.91 -3.54 -8.88
CA ARG A 115 -23.69 -3.82 -8.13
C ARG A 115 -23.78 -3.32 -6.70
N GLN A 116 -24.37 -2.14 -6.50
CA GLN A 116 -24.53 -1.53 -5.18
C GLN A 116 -25.45 -2.34 -4.28
N GLU A 117 -26.53 -2.90 -4.82
CA GLU A 117 -27.46 -3.75 -4.09
C GLU A 117 -26.79 -5.06 -3.64
N ARG A 118 -26.08 -5.74 -4.54
CA ARG A 118 -25.32 -6.96 -4.21
C ARG A 118 -24.28 -6.76 -3.12
N VAL A 119 -23.56 -5.65 -3.18
CA VAL A 119 -22.56 -5.31 -2.15
C VAL A 119 -23.23 -4.98 -0.82
N SER A 120 -24.33 -4.24 -0.84
CA SER A 120 -25.08 -3.89 0.35
C SER A 120 -25.67 -5.13 1.03
N GLU A 121 -26.10 -6.12 0.27
CA GLU A 121 -26.59 -7.39 0.77
C GLU A 121 -25.46 -8.25 1.38
N GLN A 122 -24.29 -8.28 0.76
CA GLN A 122 -23.11 -8.96 1.32
C GLN A 122 -22.62 -8.32 2.62
N LEU A 123 -22.66 -7.00 2.72
CA LEU A 123 -22.30 -6.28 3.95
C LEU A 123 -23.32 -6.53 5.08
N ARG A 124 -24.57 -6.70 4.73
CA ARG A 124 -25.67 -7.02 5.69
C ARG A 124 -25.59 -8.45 6.21
N LYS A 125 -25.20 -9.40 5.36
CA LYS A 125 -25.16 -10.85 5.68
C LYS A 125 -23.85 -11.31 6.34
N GLY A 126 -22.81 -10.50 6.33
CA GLY A 126 -21.53 -10.85 6.93
C GLY A 126 -21.28 -10.12 8.25
N PRO A 127 -20.76 -10.80 9.28
CA PRO A 127 -20.21 -10.08 10.41
C PRO A 127 -19.11 -9.17 9.88
N PHE A 128 -19.12 -7.90 10.29
CA PHE A 128 -18.03 -6.97 10.06
C PHE A 128 -16.80 -7.50 10.84
N ARG A 129 -16.19 -8.54 10.31
CA ARG A 129 -14.88 -8.98 10.78
C ARG A 129 -13.86 -8.06 10.14
N MET A 130 -13.39 -7.08 10.88
CA MET A 130 -12.03 -6.60 10.65
C MET A 130 -11.17 -7.85 10.56
N SER A 131 -10.59 -8.11 9.39
CA SER A 131 -9.63 -9.19 9.24
C SER A 131 -8.43 -8.84 10.12
N THR A 132 -8.47 -9.28 11.37
CA THR A 132 -7.33 -9.32 12.27
C THR A 132 -6.43 -10.50 11.90
N ARG A 133 -6.20 -10.76 10.62
CA ARG A 133 -5.02 -11.51 10.23
C ARG A 133 -3.84 -10.64 10.59
N VAL A 134 -3.40 -10.80 11.83
CA VAL A 134 -2.13 -10.28 12.31
C VAL A 134 -1.10 -10.72 11.29
N SER A 135 -0.66 -9.77 10.50
CA SER A 135 0.42 -9.93 9.53
C SER A 135 1.60 -10.63 10.20
N PRO A 136 2.40 -11.42 9.47
CA PRO A 136 3.62 -12.06 9.98
C PRO A 136 4.67 -11.13 10.59
N TRP A 137 4.39 -9.85 10.69
CA TRP A 137 5.17 -8.84 11.41
C TRP A 137 5.39 -9.15 12.91
N ARG A 138 4.57 -10.02 13.52
CA ARG A 138 4.75 -10.45 14.92
C ARG A 138 5.84 -11.50 15.09
N ALA A 139 6.10 -12.32 14.07
CA ALA A 139 7.08 -13.40 14.17
C ALA A 139 8.54 -12.90 14.22
N LEU A 140 8.80 -11.66 13.78
CA LEU A 140 10.16 -11.10 13.74
C LEU A 140 10.60 -10.43 15.06
N ARG A 141 9.74 -10.35 16.08
CA ARG A 141 10.14 -9.80 17.39
C ARG A 141 10.67 -10.82 18.39
N ALA A 142 10.52 -12.12 18.13
CA ALA A 142 10.80 -13.14 19.14
C ALA A 142 12.24 -13.68 19.12
N ASN A 143 13.07 -13.31 18.15
CA ASN A 143 14.41 -13.89 18.01
C ASN A 143 15.58 -12.92 18.22
N THR A 144 15.41 -11.85 19.00
CA THR A 144 16.53 -10.95 19.30
C THR A 144 16.62 -10.68 20.80
N LEU A 145 16.69 -11.73 21.60
CA LEU A 145 17.20 -11.70 22.98
C LEU A 145 17.90 -13.03 23.25
N HIS A 146 19.16 -13.09 22.88
CA HIS A 146 20.23 -13.84 23.54
C HIS A 146 21.55 -13.22 23.13
#